data_0b1231840dad25cfb0f235ef2a2ed1ed
#
_entry.id   0b1231840dad25cfb0f235ef2a2ed1ed
#
_cell.length_a   1.000
_cell.length_b   1.000
_cell.length_c   1.000
_cell.angle_alpha   90.00
_cell.angle_beta   90.00
_cell.angle_gamma   90.00
#
_symmetry.space_group_name_H-M   'P 1'
#
loop_
_entity.id
_entity.type
_entity.pdbx_description
1 polymer ?
#
loop_
_entity_poly.entity_id
_entity_poly.type
_entity_poly.pdbx_seq_one_letter_code
_entity_poly.pdbx_strand_id
1 'polypeptide(L)'
;VVACARSKEAVVIDPGADPGKIVEQCQGLTVRYLLCTHGHRNHATAKEEVKAAVGGETGLSLVDAKAYLRSAEHYLNDGEKLPFGDFELEVLTTPGHSAGSLCFKVGNHLFTGDTLLAGNIGRTDLPDVDLSKQLVSVLSRLLSLPENTVIYPGHGPTTTVGQERRENVAVQMLRQVG
;
A
#
# COMPACT_ATOMS: atom_id res chain seq x y z
N VAL A 1 -6.40 -1.08 -9.06
CA VAL A 1 -6.28 -2.43 -9.64
C VAL A 1 -4.98 -2.52 -10.45
N VAL A 2 -4.19 -3.57 -10.22
CA VAL A 2 -2.94 -3.87 -10.95
C VAL A 2 -3.13 -5.21 -11.65
N ALA A 3 -2.95 -5.26 -12.97
CA ALA A 3 -3.25 -6.45 -13.75
C ALA A 3 -2.11 -6.83 -14.70
N CYS A 4 -1.88 -8.13 -14.84
CA CYS A 4 -1.04 -8.68 -15.91
C CYS A 4 -1.81 -8.67 -17.22
N ALA A 5 -1.32 -7.93 -18.21
CA ALA A 5 -1.98 -7.79 -19.50
C ALA A 5 -2.14 -9.13 -20.24
N ARG A 6 -1.17 -10.04 -20.07
CA ARG A 6 -1.14 -11.35 -20.75
C ARG A 6 -2.08 -12.37 -20.12
N SER A 7 -1.96 -12.59 -18.79
CA SER A 7 -2.73 -13.62 -18.08
C SER A 7 -4.09 -13.13 -17.59
N LYS A 8 -4.33 -11.82 -17.56
CA LYS A 8 -5.50 -11.18 -16.95
C LYS A 8 -5.62 -11.39 -15.45
N GLU A 9 -4.61 -11.94 -14.79
CA GLU A 9 -4.57 -11.99 -13.35
C GLU A 9 -4.31 -10.61 -12.76
N ALA A 10 -4.97 -10.30 -11.64
CA ALA A 10 -4.97 -8.96 -11.05
C ALA A 10 -4.89 -8.99 -9.52
N VAL A 11 -4.44 -7.86 -8.96
CA VAL A 11 -4.46 -7.55 -7.54
C VAL A 11 -5.22 -6.24 -7.35
N VAL A 12 -6.13 -6.22 -6.38
CA VAL A 12 -6.80 -5.00 -5.91
C VAL A 12 -6.07 -4.54 -4.64
N ILE A 13 -5.65 -3.29 -4.60
CA ILE A 13 -4.98 -2.69 -3.45
C ILE A 13 -5.91 -1.62 -2.86
N ASP A 14 -6.09 -1.64 -1.55
CA ASP A 14 -6.92 -0.73 -0.77
C ASP A 14 -8.36 -0.59 -1.28
N PRO A 15 -9.17 -1.66 -1.26
CA PRO A 15 -10.59 -1.57 -1.58
C PRO A 15 -11.36 -0.85 -0.46
N GLY A 16 -11.23 0.48 -0.41
CA GLY A 16 -11.72 1.30 0.71
C GLY A 16 -13.13 1.85 0.52
N ALA A 17 -13.51 2.21 -0.71
CA ALA A 17 -14.79 2.83 -1.03
C ALA A 17 -15.25 2.45 -2.46
N ASP A 18 -16.48 2.83 -2.81
CA ASP A 18 -17.04 2.66 -4.16
C ASP A 18 -16.88 1.22 -4.73
N PRO A 19 -17.36 0.18 -4.04
CA PRO A 19 -17.12 -1.22 -4.45
C PRO A 19 -17.59 -1.48 -5.89
N GLY A 20 -18.68 -0.86 -6.34
CA GLY A 20 -19.18 -0.99 -7.70
C GLY A 20 -18.16 -0.55 -8.76
N LYS A 21 -17.46 0.57 -8.55
CA LYS A 21 -16.41 1.04 -9.47
C LYS A 21 -15.20 0.09 -9.48
N ILE A 22 -14.83 -0.46 -8.31
CA ILE A 22 -13.74 -1.43 -8.23
C ILE A 22 -14.10 -2.71 -8.99
N VAL A 23 -15.32 -3.22 -8.80
CA VAL A 23 -15.83 -4.40 -9.51
C VAL A 23 -15.85 -4.16 -11.02
N GLU A 24 -16.29 -2.98 -11.47
CA GLU A 24 -16.25 -2.59 -12.89
C GLU A 24 -14.83 -2.64 -13.47
N GLN A 25 -13.83 -2.13 -12.73
CA GLN A 25 -12.41 -2.19 -13.12
C GLN A 25 -11.85 -3.61 -13.17
N CYS A 26 -12.50 -4.56 -12.50
CA CYS A 26 -12.10 -5.98 -12.50
C CYS A 26 -12.77 -6.79 -13.61
N GLN A 27 -13.61 -6.20 -14.44
CA GLN A 27 -14.28 -6.93 -15.53
C GLN A 27 -13.26 -7.55 -16.50
N GLY A 28 -13.42 -8.86 -16.76
CA GLY A 28 -12.50 -9.62 -17.61
C GLY A 28 -11.14 -9.94 -16.98
N LEU A 29 -10.97 -9.65 -15.69
CA LEU A 29 -9.78 -10.00 -14.91
C LEU A 29 -10.07 -11.15 -13.95
N THR A 30 -9.04 -11.92 -13.62
CA THR A 30 -9.05 -12.91 -12.54
C THR A 30 -8.34 -12.31 -11.34
N VAL A 31 -9.10 -11.83 -10.35
CA VAL A 31 -8.53 -11.24 -9.14
C VAL A 31 -7.92 -12.35 -8.27
N ARG A 32 -6.60 -12.27 -8.06
CA ARG A 32 -5.85 -13.20 -7.21
C ARG A 32 -5.89 -12.75 -5.75
N TYR A 33 -5.69 -11.44 -5.53
CA TYR A 33 -5.57 -10.88 -4.18
C TYR A 33 -6.32 -9.56 -4.04
N LEU A 34 -6.89 -9.34 -2.85
CA LEU A 34 -7.40 -8.06 -2.37
C LEU A 34 -6.59 -7.67 -1.13
N LEU A 35 -5.66 -6.74 -1.29
CA LEU A 35 -4.67 -6.39 -0.29
C LEU A 35 -4.97 -5.02 0.31
N CYS A 36 -4.82 -4.90 1.64
CA CYS A 36 -4.88 -3.62 2.31
C CYS A 36 -3.49 -3.21 2.78
N THR A 37 -3.08 -1.97 2.50
CA THR A 37 -1.82 -1.40 3.00
C THR A 37 -1.87 -1.24 4.51
N HIS A 38 -3.06 -0.93 5.07
CA HIS A 38 -3.29 -0.80 6.51
C HIS A 38 -4.79 -0.94 6.85
N GLY A 39 -5.12 -0.92 8.13
CA GLY A 39 -6.46 -1.24 8.62
C GLY A 39 -7.46 -0.09 8.70
N HIS A 40 -7.09 1.16 8.35
CA HIS A 40 -8.01 2.30 8.38
C HIS A 40 -9.20 2.11 7.44
N ARG A 41 -10.34 2.71 7.81
CA ARG A 41 -11.63 2.48 7.14
C ARG A 41 -11.61 2.82 5.65
N ASN A 42 -10.99 3.93 5.29
CA ASN A 42 -10.90 4.42 3.91
C ASN A 42 -10.05 3.54 2.98
N HIS A 43 -9.32 2.55 3.52
CA HIS A 43 -8.52 1.58 2.75
C HIS A 43 -9.09 0.15 2.76
N ALA A 44 -10.00 -0.18 3.70
CA ALA A 44 -10.41 -1.55 3.93
C ALA A 44 -11.94 -1.79 3.97
N THR A 45 -12.78 -0.74 3.91
CA THR A 45 -14.22 -0.89 4.19
C THR A 45 -14.97 -1.69 3.12
N ALA A 46 -14.63 -1.51 1.84
CA ALA A 46 -15.30 -2.20 0.73
C ALA A 46 -14.74 -3.59 0.43
N LYS A 47 -13.70 -4.04 1.16
CA LYS A 47 -12.97 -5.28 0.87
C LYS A 47 -13.87 -6.51 0.76
N GLU A 48 -14.77 -6.71 1.71
CA GLU A 48 -15.64 -7.90 1.73
C GLU A 48 -16.67 -7.87 0.59
N GLU A 49 -17.23 -6.70 0.28
CA GLU A 49 -18.18 -6.54 -0.81
C GLU A 49 -17.51 -6.77 -2.18
N VAL A 50 -16.33 -6.20 -2.37
CA VAL A 50 -15.53 -6.43 -3.59
C VAL A 50 -15.16 -7.90 -3.71
N LYS A 51 -14.69 -8.53 -2.61
CA LYS A 51 -14.39 -9.96 -2.60
C LYS A 51 -15.58 -10.82 -3.00
N ALA A 52 -16.77 -10.54 -2.47
CA ALA A 52 -17.97 -11.29 -2.81
C ALA A 52 -18.30 -11.23 -4.30
N ALA A 53 -17.96 -10.13 -4.96
CA ALA A 53 -18.25 -9.92 -6.39
C ALA A 53 -17.17 -10.49 -7.33
N VAL A 54 -15.88 -10.37 -6.96
CA VAL A 54 -14.76 -10.69 -7.89
C VAL A 54 -13.88 -11.86 -7.42
N GLY A 55 -14.09 -12.37 -6.21
CA GLY A 55 -13.25 -13.40 -5.62
C GLY A 55 -11.88 -12.86 -5.16
N GLY A 56 -10.91 -13.76 -5.07
CA GLY A 56 -9.54 -13.45 -4.64
C GLY A 56 -9.32 -13.64 -3.14
N GLU A 57 -8.06 -13.81 -2.76
CA GLU A 57 -7.63 -13.97 -1.36
C GLU A 57 -7.39 -12.60 -0.71
N THR A 58 -7.93 -12.38 0.48
CA THR A 58 -7.75 -11.10 1.20
C THR A 58 -6.48 -11.11 2.02
N GLY A 59 -5.69 -10.00 1.94
CA GLY A 59 -4.44 -9.85 2.66
C GLY A 59 -4.33 -8.53 3.43
N LEU A 60 -3.76 -8.61 4.65
CA LEU A 60 -3.48 -7.49 5.55
C LEU A 60 -2.41 -7.93 6.55
N SER A 61 -1.70 -7.01 7.21
CA SER A 61 -0.84 -7.37 8.33
C SER A 61 -1.64 -7.89 9.53
N LEU A 62 -1.12 -8.87 10.26
CA LEU A 62 -1.76 -9.36 11.48
C LEU A 62 -1.89 -8.28 12.56
N VAL A 63 -0.93 -7.34 12.58
CA VAL A 63 -0.92 -6.22 13.54
C VAL A 63 -2.15 -5.35 13.33
N ASP A 64 -2.39 -4.90 12.10
CA ASP A 64 -3.53 -4.05 11.79
C ASP A 64 -4.86 -4.82 11.79
N ALA A 65 -4.83 -6.11 11.41
CA ALA A 65 -6.02 -6.96 11.54
C ALA A 65 -6.56 -6.98 12.98
N LYS A 66 -5.66 -7.11 13.96
CA LYS A 66 -6.02 -7.07 15.38
C LYS A 66 -6.41 -5.67 15.86
N ALA A 67 -5.63 -4.64 15.50
CA ALA A 67 -5.83 -3.27 15.96
C ALA A 67 -7.17 -2.68 15.50
N TYR A 68 -7.57 -2.97 14.25
CA TYR A 68 -8.78 -2.41 13.64
C TYR A 68 -9.93 -3.41 13.51
N LEU A 69 -9.82 -4.58 14.15
CA LEU A 69 -10.82 -5.65 14.10
C LEU A 69 -11.21 -6.02 12.65
N ARG A 70 -10.19 -6.22 11.80
CA ARG A 70 -10.33 -6.62 10.41
C ARG A 70 -9.96 -8.10 10.25
N SER A 71 -10.69 -8.81 9.41
CA SER A 71 -10.33 -10.15 8.98
C SER A 71 -9.50 -10.11 7.69
N ALA A 72 -8.60 -11.07 7.54
CA ALA A 72 -7.97 -11.41 6.28
C ALA A 72 -7.75 -12.93 6.24
N GLU A 73 -7.73 -13.50 5.04
CA GLU A 73 -7.42 -14.93 4.87
C GLU A 73 -5.93 -15.17 4.93
N HIS A 74 -5.15 -14.16 4.55
CA HIS A 74 -3.71 -14.19 4.55
C HIS A 74 -3.13 -13.03 5.37
N TYR A 75 -2.36 -13.34 6.40
CA TYR A 75 -1.64 -12.33 7.17
C TYR A 75 -0.24 -12.16 6.61
N LEU A 76 -0.03 -11.02 5.95
CA LEU A 76 1.15 -10.68 5.18
C LEU A 76 2.37 -10.35 6.05
N ASN A 77 3.53 -10.81 5.62
CA ASN A 77 4.81 -10.63 6.28
C ASN A 77 5.81 -9.86 5.41
N ASP A 78 6.82 -9.28 6.03
CA ASP A 78 7.89 -8.57 5.32
C ASP A 78 8.65 -9.47 4.35
N GLY A 79 8.92 -8.96 3.15
CA GLY A 79 9.64 -9.69 2.10
C GLY A 79 8.85 -10.79 1.42
N GLU A 80 7.59 -11.00 1.83
CA GLU A 80 6.73 -12.00 1.21
C GLU A 80 6.44 -11.64 -0.24
N LYS A 81 6.35 -12.66 -1.10
CA LYS A 81 6.13 -12.52 -2.54
C LYS A 81 4.84 -13.20 -2.94
N LEU A 82 3.95 -12.44 -3.53
CA LEU A 82 2.63 -12.88 -4.00
C LEU A 82 2.64 -12.92 -5.54
N PRO A 83 2.61 -14.12 -6.17
CA PRO A 83 2.62 -14.23 -7.61
C PRO A 83 1.26 -13.91 -8.22
N PHE A 84 1.26 -13.15 -9.33
CA PHE A 84 0.09 -12.97 -10.19
C PHE A 84 0.52 -12.75 -11.64
N GLY A 85 0.05 -13.61 -12.55
CA GLY A 85 0.48 -13.61 -13.93
C GLY A 85 1.99 -13.77 -14.08
N ASP A 86 2.61 -12.82 -14.77
CA ASP A 86 4.07 -12.80 -14.99
C ASP A 86 4.83 -12.02 -13.92
N PHE A 87 4.13 -11.55 -12.87
CA PHE A 87 4.67 -10.66 -11.86
C PHE A 87 4.67 -11.29 -10.48
N GLU A 88 5.54 -10.75 -9.63
CA GLU A 88 5.50 -10.93 -8.18
C GLU A 88 5.24 -9.57 -7.53
N LEU A 89 4.32 -9.54 -6.59
CA LEU A 89 4.16 -8.41 -5.67
C LEU A 89 4.94 -8.71 -4.40
N GLU A 90 5.89 -7.85 -4.05
CA GLU A 90 6.69 -7.92 -2.84
C GLU A 90 6.04 -7.07 -1.73
N VAL A 91 5.89 -7.66 -0.55
CA VAL A 91 5.38 -7.00 0.65
C VAL A 91 6.51 -6.33 1.41
N LEU A 92 6.39 -5.05 1.71
CA LEU A 92 7.33 -4.28 2.52
C LEU A 92 6.62 -3.79 3.78
N THR A 93 7.08 -4.20 4.97
CA THR A 93 6.56 -3.62 6.21
C THR A 93 7.10 -2.20 6.39
N THR A 94 6.21 -1.26 6.63
CA THR A 94 6.51 0.17 6.75
C THR A 94 5.75 0.78 7.94
N PRO A 95 6.03 0.30 9.18
CA PRO A 95 5.29 0.75 10.35
C PRO A 95 5.46 2.26 10.57
N GLY A 96 4.41 2.88 11.12
CA GLY A 96 4.43 4.28 11.54
C GLY A 96 3.09 4.96 11.37
N HIS A 97 2.52 5.07 10.17
CA HIS A 97 1.16 5.58 9.97
C HIS A 97 0.11 4.69 10.66
N SER A 98 0.29 3.39 10.60
CA SER A 98 -0.23 2.42 11.56
C SER A 98 0.90 1.49 11.98
N ALA A 99 0.70 0.74 13.06
CA ALA A 99 1.70 -0.20 13.54
C ALA A 99 1.94 -1.37 12.56
N GLY A 100 0.95 -1.69 11.74
CA GLY A 100 0.99 -2.77 10.74
C GLY A 100 1.01 -2.30 9.29
N SER A 101 1.32 -1.03 9.02
CA SER A 101 1.38 -0.49 7.65
C SER A 101 2.30 -1.28 6.74
N LEU A 102 1.83 -1.52 5.52
CA LEU A 102 2.52 -2.22 4.46
C LEU A 102 2.61 -1.33 3.22
N CYS A 103 3.66 -1.53 2.43
CA CYS A 103 3.74 -1.08 1.05
C CYS A 103 3.86 -2.31 0.14
N PHE A 104 3.40 -2.17 -1.10
CA PHE A 104 3.45 -3.25 -2.08
C PHE A 104 4.27 -2.81 -3.29
N LYS A 105 5.24 -3.65 -3.70
CA LYS A 105 6.11 -3.35 -4.82
C LYS A 105 5.91 -4.38 -5.94
N VAL A 106 5.71 -3.89 -7.17
CA VAL A 106 5.63 -4.71 -8.38
C VAL A 106 6.57 -4.10 -9.43
N GLY A 107 7.67 -4.79 -9.71
CA GLY A 107 8.70 -4.25 -10.61
C GLY A 107 9.17 -2.87 -10.17
N ASN A 108 8.94 -1.85 -11.00
CA ASN A 108 9.29 -0.44 -10.72
C ASN A 108 8.12 0.40 -10.18
N HIS A 109 7.07 -0.23 -9.68
CA HIS A 109 5.87 0.41 -9.14
C HIS A 109 5.75 0.11 -7.64
N LEU A 110 5.46 1.14 -6.84
CA LEU A 110 5.36 1.06 -5.38
C LEU A 110 4.02 1.67 -4.92
N PHE A 111 3.23 0.90 -4.23
CA PHE A 111 1.96 1.30 -3.62
C PHE A 111 2.19 1.52 -2.14
N THR A 112 2.08 2.77 -1.68
CA THR A 112 2.57 3.17 -0.35
C THR A 112 1.47 3.36 0.69
N GLY A 113 0.19 3.24 0.30
CA GLY A 113 -0.88 3.65 1.20
C GLY A 113 -0.61 5.04 1.75
N ASP A 114 -0.74 5.19 3.06
CA ASP A 114 -0.50 6.47 3.74
C ASP A 114 0.89 6.54 4.43
N THR A 115 1.80 5.62 4.11
CA THR A 115 3.19 5.71 4.59
C THR A 115 3.91 6.90 3.96
N LEU A 116 3.81 7.06 2.63
CA LEU A 116 4.44 8.13 1.86
C LEU A 116 3.46 8.67 0.83
N LEU A 117 3.25 9.98 0.84
CA LEU A 117 2.41 10.73 -0.11
C LEU A 117 3.28 11.62 -0.99
N ALA A 118 2.72 12.13 -2.09
CA ALA A 118 3.42 13.10 -2.93
C ALA A 118 3.70 14.40 -2.15
N GLY A 119 4.98 14.70 -1.96
CA GLY A 119 5.47 15.89 -1.25
C GLY A 119 5.35 15.84 0.28
N ASN A 120 4.79 14.77 0.86
CA ASN A 120 4.58 14.65 2.32
C ASN A 120 4.53 13.17 2.75
N ILE A 121 4.22 12.93 4.01
CA ILE A 121 3.87 11.62 4.58
C ILE A 121 2.41 11.62 5.00
N GLY A 122 1.84 10.44 5.28
CA GLY A 122 0.49 10.33 5.81
C GLY A 122 0.31 11.09 7.14
N ARG A 123 -0.94 11.32 7.51
CA ARG A 123 -1.32 12.06 8.74
C ARG A 123 -0.55 11.56 9.95
N THR A 124 -0.11 12.50 10.78
CA THR A 124 0.66 12.25 12.00
C THR A 124 -0.08 12.64 13.28
N ASP A 125 -1.30 13.10 13.17
CA ASP A 125 -2.17 13.58 14.25
C ASP A 125 -3.15 12.53 14.78
N LEU A 126 -3.07 11.29 14.29
CA LEU A 126 -3.87 10.17 14.78
C LEU A 126 -3.20 9.51 15.99
N PRO A 127 -3.98 8.98 16.94
CA PRO A 127 -3.44 8.43 18.19
C PRO A 127 -2.59 7.16 18.05
N ASP A 128 -2.71 6.48 16.94
CA ASP A 128 -2.01 5.24 16.60
C ASP A 128 -0.79 5.44 15.69
N VAL A 129 -0.46 6.69 15.35
CA VAL A 129 0.71 7.05 14.54
C VAL A 129 1.97 7.12 15.40
N ASP A 130 3.02 6.49 14.90
CA ASP A 130 4.39 6.64 15.39
C ASP A 130 5.22 7.36 14.31
N LEU A 131 5.34 8.68 14.43
CA LEU A 131 6.05 9.51 13.46
C LEU A 131 7.51 9.06 13.26
N SER A 132 8.19 8.68 14.34
CA SER A 132 9.59 8.25 14.28
C SER A 132 9.74 6.97 13.43
N LYS A 133 8.86 6.00 13.65
CA LYS A 133 8.85 4.77 12.83
C LYS A 133 8.46 5.07 11.39
N GLN A 134 7.48 5.94 11.15
CA GLN A 134 7.08 6.32 9.80
C GLN A 134 8.24 6.94 9.03
N LEU A 135 8.97 7.86 9.63
CA LEU A 135 10.15 8.48 9.02
C LEU A 135 11.27 7.46 8.76
N VAL A 136 11.52 6.54 9.68
CA VAL A 136 12.48 5.44 9.48
C VAL A 136 12.04 4.57 8.30
N SER A 137 10.76 4.19 8.24
CA SER A 137 10.20 3.40 7.12
C SER A 137 10.37 4.12 5.79
N VAL A 138 10.04 5.41 5.72
CA VAL A 138 10.19 6.22 4.51
C VAL A 138 11.65 6.29 4.07
N LEU A 139 12.55 6.68 4.97
CA LEU A 139 13.97 6.92 4.63
C LEU A 139 14.72 5.65 4.29
N SER A 140 14.57 4.60 5.12
CA SER A 140 15.39 3.39 5.00
C SER A 140 14.82 2.37 4.02
N ARG A 141 13.51 2.32 3.84
CA ARG A 141 12.85 1.31 3.00
C ARG A 141 12.40 1.86 1.65
N LEU A 142 11.70 3.00 1.65
CA LEU A 142 11.08 3.51 0.43
C LEU A 142 12.03 4.39 -0.38
N LEU A 143 12.68 5.35 0.26
CA LEU A 143 13.62 6.24 -0.42
C LEU A 143 14.99 5.62 -0.68
N SER A 144 15.27 4.39 -0.26
CA SER A 144 16.44 3.62 -0.70
C SER A 144 16.25 2.94 -2.06
N LEU A 145 15.01 2.85 -2.55
CA LEU A 145 14.69 2.26 -3.86
C LEU A 145 15.22 3.14 -5.01
N PRO A 146 15.34 2.60 -6.23
CA PRO A 146 15.77 3.37 -7.41
C PRO A 146 14.95 4.64 -7.62
N GLU A 147 15.60 5.73 -8.06
CA GLU A 147 14.95 7.05 -8.21
C GLU A 147 13.78 7.06 -9.20
N ASN A 148 13.83 6.20 -10.21
CA ASN A 148 12.77 6.05 -11.20
C ASN A 148 11.60 5.15 -10.74
N THR A 149 11.60 4.66 -9.48
CA THR A 149 10.47 3.93 -8.92
C THR A 149 9.25 4.85 -8.82
N VAL A 150 8.16 4.48 -9.48
CA VAL A 150 6.90 5.22 -9.48
C VAL A 150 6.11 4.88 -8.23
N ILE A 151 5.67 5.89 -7.51
CA ILE A 151 4.91 5.76 -6.26
C ILE A 151 3.44 6.07 -6.50
N TYR A 152 2.59 5.17 -6.05
CA TYR A 152 1.13 5.29 -6.01
C TYR A 152 0.69 5.37 -4.54
N PRO A 153 0.47 6.57 -4.03
CA PRO A 153 0.03 6.75 -2.64
C PRO A 153 -1.45 6.42 -2.45
N GLY A 154 -1.88 6.27 -1.21
CA GLY A 154 -3.28 6.10 -0.86
C GLY A 154 -4.13 7.33 -1.16
N HIS A 155 -3.52 8.52 -1.09
CA HIS A 155 -4.14 9.81 -1.36
C HIS A 155 -3.22 10.71 -2.18
N GLY A 156 -3.82 11.55 -3.05
CA GLY A 156 -3.09 12.52 -3.87
C GLY A 156 -2.54 11.92 -5.17
N PRO A 157 -1.69 12.69 -5.88
CA PRO A 157 -1.13 12.29 -7.16
C PRO A 157 -0.01 11.26 -7.03
N THR A 158 0.31 10.60 -8.14
CA THR A 158 1.51 9.76 -8.26
C THR A 158 2.78 10.62 -8.21
N THR A 159 3.87 10.02 -7.74
CA THR A 159 5.18 10.65 -7.68
C THR A 159 6.29 9.62 -7.96
N THR A 160 7.55 9.96 -7.70
CA THR A 160 8.68 9.05 -7.83
C THR A 160 9.58 9.12 -6.59
N VAL A 161 10.35 8.06 -6.34
CA VAL A 161 11.36 8.05 -5.26
C VAL A 161 12.33 9.22 -5.42
N GLY A 162 12.78 9.51 -6.64
CA GLY A 162 13.70 10.61 -6.89
C GLY A 162 13.09 11.98 -6.58
N GLN A 163 11.82 12.20 -6.90
CA GLN A 163 11.11 13.43 -6.56
C GLN A 163 10.96 13.57 -5.05
N GLU A 164 10.50 12.53 -4.36
CA GLU A 164 10.31 12.57 -2.90
C GLU A 164 11.63 12.77 -2.14
N ARG A 165 12.74 12.22 -2.62
CA ARG A 165 14.07 12.51 -2.06
C ARG A 165 14.43 13.99 -2.09
N ARG A 166 14.03 14.70 -3.15
CA ARG A 166 14.37 16.11 -3.36
C ARG A 166 13.38 17.09 -2.74
N GLU A 167 12.09 16.76 -2.78
CA GLU A 167 11.01 17.75 -2.58
C GLU A 167 10.11 17.46 -1.39
N ASN A 168 10.13 16.23 -0.83
CA ASN A 168 9.25 15.87 0.26
C ASN A 168 9.55 16.69 1.53
N VAL A 169 8.55 17.42 2.02
CA VAL A 169 8.69 18.36 3.15
C VAL A 169 9.17 17.66 4.41
N ALA A 170 8.60 16.49 4.74
CA ALA A 170 9.00 15.73 5.93
C ALA A 170 10.46 15.26 5.85
N VAL A 171 10.92 14.87 4.65
CA VAL A 171 12.32 14.48 4.41
C VAL A 171 13.26 15.67 4.50
N GLN A 172 12.86 16.84 3.97
CA GLN A 172 13.68 18.06 4.03
C GLN A 172 13.84 18.59 5.45
N MET A 173 12.78 18.55 6.26
CA MET A 173 12.86 18.96 7.68
C MET A 173 13.89 18.14 8.45
N LEU A 174 14.00 16.83 8.21
CA LEU A 174 15.01 16.00 8.88
C LEU A 174 16.45 16.35 8.51
N ARG A 175 16.70 16.78 7.26
CA ARG A 175 18.03 17.18 6.78
C ARG A 175 18.50 18.52 7.38
N GLN A 176 17.57 19.34 7.89
CA GLN A 176 17.89 20.64 8.49
C GLN A 176 18.22 20.53 9.99
N VAL A 177 17.87 19.42 10.63
CA VAL A 177 18.04 19.21 12.08
C VAL A 177 19.25 18.32 12.39
N GLY A 178 19.85 17.66 11.41
CA GLY A 178 21.06 16.83 11.54
C GLY A 178 22.28 17.50 10.93
#